data_0fb452ad9bc00a15d9093f05fdfa8039
#
_entry.id   0fb452ad9bc00a15d9093f05fdfa8039
#
_cell.length_a   1.000
_cell.length_b   1.000
_cell.length_c   1.000
_cell.angle_alpha   90.00
_cell.angle_beta   90.00
_cell.angle_gamma   90.00
#
_symmetry.space_group_name_H-M   'P 1'
#
loop_
_entity.id
_entity.type
_entity.pdbx_description
1 polymer ?
#
loop_
_entity_poly.entity_id
_entity_poly.type
_entity_poly.pdbx_seq_one_letter_code
_entity_poly.pdbx_strand_id
1 'polypeptide(L)' 'MTSIGFGGGEVIEVALPLETVRELLQDALARRTLLELQGTDGETVIINPEQVKVLQNSGLPQPFQLNG' A
#
# COMPACT_ATOMS: atom_id res chain seq x y z
N MET A 1 8.82 1.85 -0.69
CA MET A 1 7.80 1.49 0.31
C MET A 1 6.51 2.21 0.01
N THR A 2 5.43 1.61 0.43
CA THR A 2 4.12 2.12 0.12
C THR A 2 3.29 2.20 1.39
N SER A 3 2.59 3.32 1.58
CA SER A 3 1.63 3.49 2.66
C SER A 3 0.24 3.19 2.13
N ILE A 4 -0.50 2.38 2.85
CA ILE A 4 -1.87 2.02 2.51
C ILE A 4 -2.78 2.62 3.57
N GLY A 5 -3.64 3.55 3.17
CA GLY A 5 -4.55 4.22 4.09
C GLY A 5 -5.95 3.66 4.00
N PHE A 6 -6.59 3.54 5.15
CA PHE A 6 -7.95 3.01 5.28
C PHE A 6 -8.88 4.10 5.79
N GLY A 7 -10.16 3.85 5.64
CA GLY A 7 -11.15 4.87 5.92
C GLY A 7 -11.20 5.36 7.36
N GLY A 8 -10.70 4.59 8.29
CA GLY A 8 -10.72 4.96 9.70
C GLY A 8 -9.49 5.71 10.19
N GLY A 9 -8.65 6.16 9.28
CA GLY A 9 -7.42 6.84 9.66
C GLY A 9 -6.26 5.91 9.88
N GLU A 10 -6.46 4.63 9.71
CA GLU A 10 -5.39 3.67 9.86
C GLU A 10 -4.49 3.68 8.63
N VAL A 11 -3.18 3.51 8.86
CA VAL A 11 -2.20 3.47 7.80
C VAL A 11 -1.26 2.31 8.06
N ILE A 12 -0.97 1.53 7.01
CA ILE A 12 -0.02 0.43 7.08
C ILE A 12 1.06 0.69 6.05
N GLU A 13 2.31 0.38 6.40
CA GLU A 13 3.40 0.48 5.45
C GLU A 13 3.85 -0.91 5.03
N VAL A 14 4.06 -1.07 3.73
CA VAL A 14 4.54 -2.33 3.18
C VAL A 14 5.81 -2.08 2.38
N ALA A 15 6.60 -3.13 2.23
CA ALA A 15 7.93 -3.02 1.64
C ALA A 15 7.91 -3.01 0.11
N LEU A 16 6.75 -3.10 -0.51
CA LEU A 16 6.64 -3.19 -1.95
C LEU A 16 6.52 -1.81 -2.59
N PRO A 17 6.94 -1.66 -3.86
CA PRO A 17 6.74 -0.41 -4.59
C PRO A 17 5.26 -0.12 -4.79
N LEU A 18 4.95 1.15 -4.95
CA LEU A 18 3.57 1.58 -5.13
C LEU A 18 2.88 0.90 -6.30
N GLU A 19 3.57 0.79 -7.43
CA GLU A 19 2.96 0.18 -8.61
C GLU A 19 2.64 -1.29 -8.39
N THR A 20 3.52 -1.99 -7.68
CA THR A 20 3.27 -3.39 -7.37
C THR A 20 2.05 -3.54 -6.48
N VAL A 21 1.96 -2.70 -5.44
CA VAL A 21 0.82 -2.75 -4.54
C VAL A 21 -0.46 -2.43 -5.29
N ARG A 22 -0.41 -1.43 -6.18
CA ARG A 22 -1.59 -1.05 -6.95
C ARG A 22 -2.08 -2.20 -7.82
N GLU A 23 -1.16 -2.90 -8.48
CA GLU A 23 -1.54 -4.02 -9.34
C GLU A 23 -2.13 -5.16 -8.54
N LEU A 24 -1.50 -5.47 -7.40
CA LEU A 24 -2.02 -6.52 -6.54
C LEU A 24 -3.40 -6.17 -5.99
N LEU A 25 -3.58 -4.90 -5.64
CA LEU A 25 -4.85 -4.44 -5.12
C LEU A 25 -5.94 -4.54 -6.18
N GLN A 26 -5.65 -4.11 -7.40
CA GLN A 26 -6.61 -4.19 -8.48
C GLN A 26 -6.99 -5.64 -8.78
N ASP A 27 -6.00 -6.53 -8.78
CA ASP A 27 -6.27 -7.93 -9.02
C ASP A 27 -7.14 -8.52 -7.91
N ALA A 28 -6.84 -8.19 -6.65
CA ALA A 28 -7.63 -8.70 -5.53
C ALA A 28 -9.07 -8.16 -5.58
N LEU A 29 -9.23 -6.90 -5.97
CA LEU A 29 -10.57 -6.33 -6.11
C LEU A 29 -11.36 -7.05 -7.20
N ALA A 30 -10.71 -7.33 -8.33
CA ALA A 30 -11.37 -8.01 -9.43
C ALA A 30 -11.79 -9.42 -9.06
N ARG A 31 -11.00 -10.08 -8.24
CA ARG A 31 -11.28 -11.45 -7.81
C ARG A 31 -12.10 -11.52 -6.54
N ARG A 32 -12.31 -10.38 -5.90
CA ARG A 32 -13.02 -10.30 -4.64
C ARG A 32 -12.38 -11.16 -3.56
N THR A 33 -11.07 -11.06 -3.47
CA THR A 33 -10.29 -11.80 -2.48
C THR A 33 -9.59 -10.85 -1.55
N LEU A 34 -9.15 -11.38 -0.41
CA LEU A 34 -8.29 -10.62 0.48
C LEU A 34 -6.89 -10.56 -0.12
N LEU A 35 -6.14 -9.55 0.29
CA LEU A 35 -4.79 -9.34 -0.21
C LEU A 35 -3.80 -9.54 0.92
N GLU A 36 -2.79 -10.37 0.66
CA GLU A 36 -1.78 -10.69 1.65
C GLU A 36 -0.47 -10.04 1.24
N LEU A 37 0.09 -9.23 2.12
CA LEU A 37 1.31 -8.49 1.86
C LEU A 37 2.24 -8.60 3.05
N GLN A 38 3.51 -8.28 2.82
CA GLN A 38 4.48 -8.23 3.89
C GLN A 38 4.72 -6.80 4.32
N GLY A 39 4.62 -6.56 5.61
CA GLY A 39 4.93 -5.27 6.19
C GLY A 39 6.42 -5.01 6.18
N THR A 40 6.79 -3.80 6.60
CA THR A 40 8.19 -3.38 6.57
C THR A 40 9.07 -4.14 7.54
N ASP A 41 8.48 -4.73 8.57
CA ASP A 41 9.24 -5.52 9.54
C ASP A 41 9.11 -7.02 9.26
N GLY A 42 8.62 -7.37 8.09
CA GLY A 42 8.59 -8.78 7.66
C GLY A 42 7.35 -9.54 8.06
N GLU A 43 6.46 -8.92 8.82
CA GLU A 43 5.24 -9.64 9.20
C GLU A 43 4.24 -9.65 8.05
N THR A 44 3.38 -10.66 8.07
CA THR A 44 2.34 -10.79 7.07
C THR A 44 1.13 -9.96 7.45
N VAL A 45 0.64 -9.17 6.50
CA VAL A 45 -0.54 -8.34 6.69
C VAL A 45 -1.59 -8.77 5.69
N ILE A 46 -2.79 -9.04 6.18
CA ILE A 46 -3.92 -9.41 5.32
C ILE A 46 -4.90 -8.25 5.35
N ILE A 47 -5.22 -7.72 4.18
CA ILE A 47 -6.09 -6.56 4.09
C ILE A 47 -7.26 -6.86 3.18
N ASN A 48 -8.36 -6.16 3.45
CA ASN A 48 -9.53 -6.19 2.59
C ASN A 48 -9.37 -5.06 1.57
N PRO A 49 -9.19 -5.39 0.28
CA PRO A 49 -8.94 -4.33 -0.70
C PRO A 49 -10.06 -3.32 -0.82
N GLU A 50 -11.27 -3.70 -0.47
CA GLU A 50 -12.39 -2.77 -0.56
C GLU A 50 -12.34 -1.68 0.50
N GLN A 51 -11.53 -1.87 1.53
CA GLN A 51 -11.39 -0.90 2.62
C GLN A 51 -10.27 0.11 2.36
N VAL A 52 -9.49 -0.09 1.33
CA VAL A 52 -8.37 0.79 1.04
C VAL A 52 -8.88 2.07 0.40
N LYS A 53 -8.42 3.21 0.92
CA LYS A 53 -8.82 4.52 0.42
C LYS A 53 -7.70 5.26 -0.29
N VAL A 54 -6.47 5.06 0.15
CA VAL A 54 -5.33 5.83 -0.36
C VAL A 54 -4.11 4.93 -0.46
N LEU A 55 -3.35 5.09 -1.54
CA LEU A 55 -2.03 4.52 -1.68
C LEU A 55 -1.05 5.66 -1.91
N GLN A 56 0.07 5.65 -1.19
CA GLN A 56 1.09 6.67 -1.33
C GLN A 56 2.47 6.06 -1.22
N ASN A 57 3.42 6.59 -1.96
CA ASN A 57 4.81 6.29 -1.72
C ASN A 57 5.19 6.82 -0.36
N SER A 58 5.88 6.01 0.42
CA SER A 58 6.30 6.42 1.76
C SER A 58 7.80 6.19 1.91
N GLY A 59 8.39 6.94 2.81
CA GLY A 59 9.79 6.77 3.14
C GLY A 59 10.74 7.31 2.11
N LEU A 60 10.27 8.02 1.09
CA LEU A 60 11.12 8.61 0.07
C LEU A 60 11.29 10.09 0.29
N PRO A 61 12.52 10.58 0.32
CA PRO A 61 12.74 12.02 0.28
C PRO A 61 12.31 12.50 -1.09
N GLN A 62 11.90 13.65 -1.14
CA GLN A 62 11.47 14.14 -2.42
C GLN A 62 12.49 15.02 -3.00
N PRO A 63 13.25 14.91 -3.44
CA PRO A 63 13.90 15.50 -3.89
C PRO A 63 13.61 16.29 -4.81
N PHE A 64 13.05 15.54 -4.19
CA PHE A 64 12.91 16.09 -4.76
C PHE A 64 12.63 16.84 -5.17
N GLN A 65 12.54 16.89 -5.14
CA GLN A 65 11.98 17.30 -5.49
C GLN A 65 12.00 18.18 -5.84
N LEU A 66 12.20 18.19 -5.65
CA LEU A 66 12.09 18.96 -5.96
C LEU A 66 12.20 19.74 -6.40
N ASN A 67 12.38 19.92 -6.51
CA ASN A 67 12.29 20.55 -6.89
C ASN A 67 12.33 21.02 -7.29
N GLY A 68 12.53 21.12 -7.40
CA GLY A 68 12.29 21.29 -7.76
C GLY A 68 12.36 21.54 -7.87
#